data_b3f533480abbc58d10dc3b4f51df6004
#
_entry.id   b3f533480abbc58d10dc3b4f51df6004
#
_cell.length_a   1.000
_cell.length_b   1.000
_cell.length_c   1.000
_cell.angle_alpha   90.00
_cell.angle_beta   90.00
_cell.angle_gamma   90.00
#
_symmetry.space_group_name_H-M   'P 1'
#
loop_
_entity.id
_entity.type
_entity.pdbx_description
1 polymer ?
#
loop_
_entity_poly.entity_id
_entity_poly.type
_entity_poly.pdbx_seq_one_letter_code
_entity_poly.pdbx_strand_id
1 'polypeptide(L)'
;QKDFLCSLFDEKPKNIVLENLQARERGKILMAVSNQRNYLLLACGNRSETAMGYCTLYGDTCGGLAPIAGLYKTQVYELAKWRNSLSLAMPTEVIVRVPTAELSPNQKDQDSLPPYGILDGILALYLDKQKSEAEIVEAGYEAETVRWVVKRYHAQAFKRKQLAPEIAI
;
A
#
# COMPACT_ATOMS: atom_id res chain seq x y z
N GLN A 1 -12.74 1.85 -22.56
CA GLN A 1 -13.07 1.17 -21.29
C GLN A 1 -14.06 1.99 -20.45
N LYS A 2 -13.83 3.30 -20.24
CA LYS A 2 -14.74 4.17 -19.47
C LYS A 2 -16.15 4.19 -20.07
N ASP A 3 -16.27 4.36 -21.37
CA ASP A 3 -17.57 4.38 -22.07
C ASP A 3 -18.27 3.03 -22.00
N PHE A 4 -17.51 1.94 -22.12
CA PHE A 4 -18.03 0.59 -21.90
C PHE A 4 -18.58 0.39 -20.47
N LEU A 5 -17.85 0.86 -19.44
CA LEU A 5 -18.35 0.77 -18.07
C LEU A 5 -19.60 1.63 -17.84
N CYS A 6 -19.68 2.82 -18.45
CA CYS A 6 -20.88 3.63 -18.38
C CYS A 6 -22.10 2.91 -18.98
N SER A 7 -21.91 2.19 -20.11
CA SER A 7 -22.99 1.39 -20.72
C SER A 7 -23.37 0.16 -19.90
N LEU A 8 -22.43 -0.40 -19.13
CA LEU A 8 -22.66 -1.58 -18.31
C LEU A 8 -23.44 -1.28 -17.01
N PHE A 9 -23.24 -0.09 -16.43
CA PHE A 9 -23.78 0.26 -15.12
C PHE A 9 -25.01 1.18 -15.18
N ASP A 10 -25.43 1.63 -16.37
CA ASP A 10 -26.48 2.64 -16.57
C ASP A 10 -26.24 3.95 -15.76
N GLU A 11 -25.04 4.13 -15.21
CA GLU A 11 -24.61 5.29 -14.44
C GLU A 11 -23.12 5.58 -14.65
N LYS A 12 -22.70 6.78 -14.29
CA LYS A 12 -21.27 7.14 -14.29
C LYS A 12 -20.51 6.32 -13.24
N PRO A 13 -19.44 5.59 -13.61
CA PRO A 13 -18.66 4.83 -12.67
C PRO A 13 -18.09 5.72 -11.54
N LYS A 14 -18.12 5.21 -10.31
CA LYS A 14 -17.50 5.88 -9.14
C LYS A 14 -15.98 6.01 -9.36
N ASN A 15 -15.36 7.04 -8.78
CA ASN A 15 -13.92 7.28 -8.93
C ASN A 15 -13.07 6.06 -8.58
N ILE A 16 -13.40 5.36 -7.48
CA ILE A 16 -12.69 4.14 -7.07
C ILE A 16 -12.71 3.02 -8.12
N VAL A 17 -13.77 2.92 -8.92
CA VAL A 17 -13.84 1.95 -10.03
C VAL A 17 -12.81 2.29 -11.11
N LEU A 18 -12.71 3.58 -11.46
CA LEU A 18 -11.76 4.07 -12.46
C LEU A 18 -10.31 3.97 -11.98
N GLU A 19 -10.06 4.28 -10.70
CA GLU A 19 -8.75 4.14 -10.06
C GLU A 19 -8.29 2.68 -10.08
N ASN A 20 -9.14 1.76 -9.62
CA ASN A 20 -8.84 0.33 -9.63
C ASN A 20 -8.65 -0.23 -11.04
N LEU A 21 -9.42 0.26 -12.02
CA LEU A 21 -9.24 -0.12 -13.42
C LEU A 21 -7.85 0.32 -13.92
N GLN A 22 -7.46 1.57 -13.65
CA GLN A 22 -6.16 2.10 -14.04
C GLN A 22 -5.00 1.31 -13.41
N ALA A 23 -5.11 0.96 -12.12
CA ALA A 23 -4.11 0.14 -11.45
C ALA A 23 -3.98 -1.26 -12.08
N ARG A 24 -5.11 -1.89 -12.46
CA ARG A 24 -5.12 -3.19 -13.13
C ARG A 24 -4.57 -3.13 -14.55
N GLU A 25 -4.82 -2.06 -15.30
CA GLU A 25 -4.22 -1.89 -16.63
C GLU A 25 -2.68 -1.79 -16.54
N ARG A 26 -2.14 -1.07 -15.56
CA ARG A 26 -0.69 -1.05 -15.29
C ARG A 26 -0.17 -2.46 -14.97
N GLY A 27 -0.83 -3.20 -14.08
CA GLY A 27 -0.44 -4.56 -13.72
C GLY A 27 -0.45 -5.49 -14.94
N LYS A 28 -1.49 -5.42 -15.77
CA LYS A 28 -1.60 -6.20 -17.01
C LYS A 28 -0.46 -5.93 -17.99
N ILE A 29 -0.10 -4.66 -18.19
CA ILE A 29 1.02 -4.28 -19.06
C ILE A 29 2.34 -4.81 -18.50
N LEU A 30 2.59 -4.64 -17.21
CA LEU A 30 3.81 -5.12 -16.56
C LEU A 30 3.93 -6.65 -16.64
N MET A 31 2.84 -7.39 -16.47
CA MET A 31 2.82 -8.84 -16.65
C MET A 31 3.10 -9.26 -18.11
N ALA A 32 2.60 -8.52 -19.09
CA ALA A 32 2.92 -8.79 -20.50
C ALA A 32 4.43 -8.58 -20.78
N VAL A 33 5.04 -7.52 -20.23
CA VAL A 33 6.49 -7.29 -20.33
C VAL A 33 7.28 -8.41 -19.62
N SER A 34 6.84 -8.80 -18.41
CA SER A 34 7.41 -9.92 -17.66
C SER A 34 7.44 -11.20 -18.50
N ASN A 35 6.32 -11.57 -19.11
CA ASN A 35 6.21 -12.74 -19.96
C ASN A 35 7.09 -12.63 -21.23
N GLN A 36 7.07 -11.48 -21.90
CA GLN A 36 7.84 -11.29 -23.14
C GLN A 36 9.36 -11.34 -22.91
N ARG A 37 9.80 -10.88 -21.74
CA ARG A 37 11.23 -10.73 -21.40
C ARG A 37 11.76 -11.81 -20.44
N ASN A 38 10.90 -12.71 -19.98
CA ASN A 38 11.20 -13.67 -18.94
C ASN A 38 11.74 -13.01 -17.65
N TYR A 39 11.12 -11.90 -17.24
CA TYR A 39 11.46 -11.16 -16.03
C TYR A 39 10.54 -11.53 -14.87
N LEU A 40 11.05 -11.48 -13.65
CA LEU A 40 10.24 -11.55 -12.45
C LEU A 40 9.66 -10.14 -12.16
N LEU A 41 8.33 -10.02 -12.18
CA LEU A 41 7.67 -8.80 -11.73
C LEU A 41 7.68 -8.74 -10.20
N LEU A 42 8.09 -7.61 -9.63
CA LEU A 42 8.08 -7.34 -8.20
C LEU A 42 6.86 -6.50 -7.83
N ALA A 43 6.13 -6.91 -6.80
CA ALA A 43 5.11 -6.09 -6.16
C ALA A 43 5.80 -5.16 -5.13
N CYS A 44 5.51 -3.87 -5.18
CA CYS A 44 6.20 -2.85 -4.38
C CYS A 44 5.38 -2.34 -3.17
N GLY A 45 4.29 -3.03 -2.80
CA GLY A 45 3.51 -2.72 -1.61
C GLY A 45 4.32 -2.96 -0.34
N ASN A 46 4.21 -2.05 0.62
CA ASN A 46 4.82 -2.18 1.95
C ASN A 46 3.81 -2.68 3.00
N ARG A 47 4.28 -2.99 4.20
CA ARG A 47 3.46 -3.55 5.28
C ARG A 47 2.32 -2.64 5.72
N SER A 48 2.53 -1.33 5.78
CA SER A 48 1.50 -0.36 6.17
C SER A 48 0.35 -0.33 5.16
N GLU A 49 0.68 -0.28 3.87
CA GLU A 49 -0.29 -0.31 2.77
C GLU A 49 -1.07 -1.63 2.76
N THR A 50 -0.39 -2.75 2.85
CA THR A 50 -1.02 -4.08 2.83
C THR A 50 -1.86 -4.36 4.06
N ALA A 51 -1.43 -3.90 5.25
CA ALA A 51 -2.20 -4.00 6.48
C ALA A 51 -3.53 -3.25 6.36
N MET A 52 -3.52 -2.04 5.80
CA MET A 52 -4.70 -1.21 5.61
C MET A 52 -5.51 -1.56 4.35
N GLY A 53 -5.03 -2.50 3.54
CA GLY A 53 -5.64 -2.83 2.25
C GLY A 53 -5.61 -1.64 1.28
N TYR A 54 -4.66 -0.74 1.45
CA TYR A 54 -4.42 0.40 0.57
C TYR A 54 -3.64 -0.05 -0.66
N CYS A 55 -4.30 -0.91 -1.41
CA CYS A 55 -3.79 -1.54 -2.63
C CYS A 55 -4.96 -2.03 -3.48
N THR A 56 -4.72 -2.22 -4.77
CA THR A 56 -5.68 -2.77 -5.72
C THR A 56 -5.28 -4.20 -6.06
N LEU A 57 -6.12 -5.17 -5.69
CA LEU A 57 -5.92 -6.57 -6.10
C LEU A 57 -5.83 -6.68 -7.62
N TYR A 58 -4.82 -7.43 -8.08
CA TYR A 58 -4.52 -7.63 -9.51
C TYR A 58 -4.07 -6.36 -10.25
N GLY A 59 -3.79 -5.27 -9.50
CA GLY A 59 -3.18 -4.03 -9.99
C GLY A 59 -1.76 -3.90 -9.47
N ASP A 60 -1.54 -3.01 -8.50
CA ASP A 60 -0.25 -2.81 -7.83
C ASP A 60 0.20 -4.02 -6.97
N THR A 61 -0.71 -4.97 -6.68
CA THR A 61 -0.36 -6.24 -6.02
C THR A 61 0.16 -7.31 -6.98
N CYS A 62 0.17 -7.06 -8.30
CA CYS A 62 0.74 -8.00 -9.27
C CYS A 62 2.23 -8.17 -9.05
N GLY A 63 2.67 -9.43 -9.02
CA GLY A 63 4.10 -9.78 -8.92
C GLY A 63 4.31 -11.19 -8.40
N GLY A 64 5.50 -11.72 -8.62
CA GLY A 64 5.92 -13.02 -8.11
C GLY A 64 6.65 -12.94 -6.75
N LEU A 65 7.03 -11.73 -6.33
CA LEU A 65 7.70 -11.47 -5.05
C LEU A 65 7.39 -10.04 -4.59
N ALA A 66 7.20 -9.83 -3.28
CA ALA A 66 6.99 -8.54 -2.65
C ALA A 66 8.14 -8.25 -1.66
N PRO A 67 9.29 -7.70 -2.12
CA PRO A 67 10.52 -7.63 -1.35
C PRO A 67 10.48 -6.68 -0.15
N ILE A 68 9.56 -5.71 -0.12
CA ILE A 68 9.41 -4.74 0.97
C ILE A 68 8.09 -4.90 1.74
N ALA A 69 7.35 -5.99 1.50
CA ALA A 69 6.05 -6.21 2.16
C ALA A 69 6.15 -6.38 3.68
N GLY A 70 7.29 -6.82 4.19
CA GLY A 70 7.57 -6.91 5.63
C GLY A 70 7.94 -5.60 6.31
N LEU A 71 8.23 -4.51 5.55
CA LEU A 71 8.65 -3.22 6.09
C LEU A 71 7.48 -2.24 6.22
N TYR A 72 7.38 -1.55 7.34
CA TYR A 72 6.49 -0.39 7.47
C TYR A 72 6.93 0.78 6.58
N LYS A 73 6.01 1.66 6.23
CA LYS A 73 6.30 2.82 5.36
C LYS A 73 7.43 3.69 5.91
N THR A 74 7.45 3.92 7.21
CA THR A 74 8.53 4.66 7.90
C THR A 74 9.88 3.97 7.74
N GLN A 75 9.93 2.64 7.88
CA GLN A 75 11.14 1.84 7.66
C GLN A 75 11.60 1.87 6.20
N VAL A 76 10.67 1.87 5.24
CA VAL A 76 11.02 2.03 3.82
C VAL A 76 11.72 3.36 3.56
N TYR A 77 11.26 4.46 4.18
CA TYR A 77 11.93 5.75 4.09
C TYR A 77 13.31 5.74 4.74
N GLU A 78 13.47 5.12 5.89
CA GLU A 78 14.75 4.98 6.55
C GLU A 78 15.74 4.16 5.71
N LEU A 79 15.29 3.05 5.16
CA LEU A 79 16.08 2.22 4.25
C LEU A 79 16.50 2.99 2.98
N ALA A 80 15.61 3.79 2.41
CA ALA A 80 15.90 4.62 1.25
C ALA A 80 16.97 5.69 1.57
N LYS A 81 16.85 6.37 2.72
CA LYS A 81 17.85 7.33 3.20
C LYS A 81 19.21 6.66 3.46
N TRP A 82 19.20 5.52 4.14
CA TRP A 82 20.42 4.74 4.37
C TRP A 82 21.06 4.32 3.03
N ARG A 83 20.27 3.81 2.09
CA ARG A 83 20.81 3.43 0.77
C ARG A 83 21.47 4.61 0.05
N ASN A 84 20.86 5.79 0.13
CA ASN A 84 21.44 7.01 -0.46
C ASN A 84 22.68 7.54 0.29
N SER A 85 22.84 7.21 1.57
CA SER A 85 24.07 7.57 2.31
C SER A 85 25.32 6.80 1.82
N LEU A 86 25.14 5.63 1.19
CA LEU A 86 26.25 4.85 0.63
C LEU A 86 26.66 5.38 -0.76
N SER A 87 25.70 5.71 -1.58
CA SER A 87 25.85 6.36 -2.87
C SER A 87 24.47 6.79 -3.37
N LEU A 88 24.38 7.88 -4.12
CA LEU A 88 23.12 8.37 -4.67
C LEU A 88 22.49 7.32 -5.61
N ALA A 89 21.45 6.64 -5.16
CA ALA A 89 20.71 5.63 -5.91
C ALA A 89 19.31 6.09 -6.31
N MET A 90 18.72 6.99 -5.50
CA MET A 90 17.39 7.52 -5.72
C MET A 90 17.42 9.04 -5.66
N PRO A 91 16.73 9.76 -6.57
CA PRO A 91 16.56 11.20 -6.45
C PRO A 91 15.94 11.56 -5.09
N THR A 92 16.46 12.61 -4.44
CA THR A 92 15.96 13.03 -3.11
C THR A 92 14.49 13.38 -3.15
N GLU A 93 14.01 13.93 -4.26
CA GLU A 93 12.61 14.29 -4.48
C GLU A 93 11.66 13.10 -4.32
N VAL A 94 12.09 11.90 -4.68
CA VAL A 94 11.30 10.66 -4.52
C VAL A 94 11.12 10.32 -3.04
N ILE A 95 12.14 10.58 -2.20
CA ILE A 95 12.12 10.27 -0.78
C ILE A 95 11.29 11.30 0.00
N VAL A 96 11.34 12.59 -0.39
CA VAL A 96 10.65 13.67 0.33
C VAL A 96 9.23 13.95 -0.20
N ARG A 97 8.88 13.38 -1.34
CA ARG A 97 7.56 13.54 -1.95
C ARG A 97 6.46 13.01 -1.04
N VAL A 98 5.35 13.74 -0.97
CA VAL A 98 4.15 13.26 -0.26
C VAL A 98 3.65 11.97 -0.91
N PRO A 99 3.43 10.89 -0.12
CA PRO A 99 2.93 9.63 -0.64
C PRO A 99 1.58 9.78 -1.33
N THR A 100 1.45 9.15 -2.50
CA THR A 100 0.22 9.15 -3.31
C THR A 100 0.16 7.90 -4.18
N ALA A 101 -1.04 7.36 -4.35
CA ALA A 101 -1.29 6.27 -5.29
C ALA A 101 -1.24 6.71 -6.77
N GLU A 102 -1.24 8.02 -7.06
CA GLU A 102 -1.19 8.61 -8.41
C GLU A 102 -2.31 8.08 -9.35
N LEU A 103 -3.48 7.83 -8.79
CA LEU A 103 -4.64 7.34 -9.52
C LEU A 103 -5.68 8.44 -9.79
N SER A 104 -5.61 9.53 -9.03
CA SER A 104 -6.47 10.72 -9.15
C SER A 104 -5.66 12.00 -9.00
N PRO A 105 -6.09 13.13 -9.60
CA PRO A 105 -5.45 14.41 -9.42
C PRO A 105 -5.39 14.83 -7.94
N ASN A 106 -4.24 15.33 -7.49
CA ASN A 106 -4.00 15.82 -6.12
C ASN A 106 -4.23 14.79 -5.00
N GLN A 107 -4.32 13.49 -5.32
CA GLN A 107 -4.50 12.42 -4.36
C GLN A 107 -3.30 12.33 -3.39
N LYS A 108 -3.61 12.12 -2.11
CA LYS A 108 -2.61 11.84 -1.06
C LYS A 108 -3.05 10.62 -0.26
N ASP A 109 -2.11 9.83 0.21
CA ASP A 109 -2.41 8.67 1.06
C ASP A 109 -3.15 9.09 2.34
N GLN A 110 -2.80 10.27 2.91
CA GLN A 110 -3.45 10.85 4.08
C GLN A 110 -4.92 11.27 3.87
N ASP A 111 -5.41 11.30 2.64
CA ASP A 111 -6.85 11.49 2.38
C ASP A 111 -7.67 10.27 2.86
N SER A 112 -7.01 9.11 3.03
CA SER A 112 -7.63 7.83 3.38
C SER A 112 -6.97 7.10 4.55
N LEU A 113 -5.79 7.53 4.99
CA LEU A 113 -4.98 6.91 6.03
C LEU A 113 -4.51 7.94 7.05
N PRO A 114 -4.33 7.57 8.33
CA PRO A 114 -3.60 8.38 9.29
C PRO A 114 -2.16 8.65 8.81
N PRO A 115 -1.50 9.70 9.31
CA PRO A 115 -0.07 9.91 9.05
C PRO A 115 0.73 8.64 9.36
N TYR A 116 1.66 8.26 8.45
CA TYR A 116 2.36 6.98 8.56
C TYR A 116 3.13 6.80 9.87
N GLY A 117 3.67 7.86 10.48
CA GLY A 117 4.31 7.75 11.80
C GLY A 117 3.36 7.27 12.90
N ILE A 118 2.08 7.68 12.84
CA ILE A 118 1.04 7.22 13.77
C ILE A 118 0.57 5.83 13.39
N LEU A 119 0.24 5.62 12.12
CA LEU A 119 -0.24 4.34 11.61
C LEU A 119 0.72 3.20 11.90
N ASP A 120 2.00 3.37 11.56
CA ASP A 120 3.04 2.36 11.72
C ASP A 120 3.30 2.06 13.19
N GLY A 121 3.25 3.08 14.05
CA GLY A 121 3.37 2.90 15.51
C GLY A 121 2.23 2.04 16.09
N ILE A 122 0.98 2.31 15.68
CA ILE A 122 -0.17 1.49 16.09
C ILE A 122 -0.04 0.06 15.56
N LEU A 123 0.31 -0.10 14.28
CA LEU A 123 0.47 -1.42 13.67
C LEU A 123 1.59 -2.23 14.32
N ALA A 124 2.73 -1.62 14.64
CA ALA A 124 3.83 -2.29 15.31
C ALA A 124 3.44 -2.76 16.72
N LEU A 125 2.72 -1.94 17.49
CA LEU A 125 2.21 -2.37 18.79
C LEU A 125 1.19 -3.49 18.66
N TYR A 126 0.26 -3.38 17.72
CA TYR A 126 -0.80 -4.35 17.54
C TYR A 126 -0.32 -5.68 16.95
N LEU A 127 0.48 -5.65 15.88
CA LEU A 127 0.88 -6.85 15.12
C LEU A 127 2.14 -7.50 15.66
N ASP A 128 3.17 -6.71 16.01
CA ASP A 128 4.47 -7.25 16.40
C ASP A 128 4.56 -7.46 17.91
N LYS A 129 3.93 -6.57 18.70
CA LYS A 129 3.92 -6.65 20.16
C LYS A 129 2.63 -7.26 20.72
N GLN A 130 1.67 -7.60 19.86
CA GLN A 130 0.39 -8.22 20.24
C GLN A 130 -0.36 -7.47 21.37
N LYS A 131 -0.25 -6.14 21.37
CA LYS A 131 -0.92 -5.26 22.33
C LYS A 131 -2.40 -5.16 22.01
N SER A 132 -3.23 -5.11 23.05
CA SER A 132 -4.65 -4.80 22.94
C SER A 132 -4.87 -3.34 22.56
N GLU A 133 -6.08 -3.01 22.03
CA GLU A 133 -6.46 -1.63 21.74
C GLU A 133 -6.32 -0.72 22.96
N ALA A 134 -6.69 -1.20 24.16
CA ALA A 134 -6.57 -0.46 25.41
C ALA A 134 -5.11 -0.12 25.75
N GLU A 135 -4.20 -1.09 25.65
CA GLU A 135 -2.76 -0.87 25.90
C GLU A 135 -2.14 0.10 24.88
N ILE A 136 -2.63 0.09 23.62
CA ILE A 136 -2.15 1.02 22.58
C ILE A 136 -2.64 2.45 22.89
N VAL A 137 -3.87 2.60 23.39
CA VAL A 137 -4.37 3.90 23.85
C VAL A 137 -3.59 4.39 25.07
N GLU A 138 -3.29 3.52 26.04
CA GLU A 138 -2.43 3.84 27.20
C GLU A 138 -1.01 4.26 26.78
N ALA A 139 -0.51 3.75 25.66
CA ALA A 139 0.77 4.16 25.09
C ALA A 139 0.74 5.54 24.41
N GLY A 140 -0.42 6.24 24.42
CA GLY A 140 -0.58 7.63 23.98
C GLY A 140 -1.18 7.81 22.60
N TYR A 141 -1.71 6.74 21.97
CA TYR A 141 -2.42 6.84 20.69
C TYR A 141 -3.91 7.17 20.92
N GLU A 142 -4.47 7.96 20.02
CA GLU A 142 -5.89 8.33 20.08
C GLU A 142 -6.80 7.10 19.91
N ALA A 143 -7.76 6.95 20.81
CA ALA A 143 -8.64 5.77 20.88
C ALA A 143 -9.48 5.55 19.60
N GLU A 144 -9.94 6.61 18.95
CA GLU A 144 -10.70 6.52 17.71
C GLU A 144 -9.81 6.03 16.56
N THR A 145 -8.62 6.58 16.45
CA THR A 145 -7.62 6.17 15.44
C THR A 145 -7.20 4.71 15.64
N VAL A 146 -6.94 4.27 16.87
CA VAL A 146 -6.62 2.87 17.18
C VAL A 146 -7.73 1.93 16.73
N ARG A 147 -8.98 2.20 17.14
CA ARG A 147 -10.14 1.39 16.74
C ARG A 147 -10.33 1.35 15.23
N TRP A 148 -10.15 2.48 14.55
CA TRP A 148 -10.26 2.55 13.10
C TRP A 148 -9.20 1.68 12.41
N VAL A 149 -7.93 1.76 12.85
CA VAL A 149 -6.83 0.97 12.29
C VAL A 149 -7.07 -0.52 12.48
N VAL A 150 -7.40 -0.96 13.70
CA VAL A 150 -7.64 -2.37 14.01
C VAL A 150 -8.83 -2.91 13.23
N LYS A 151 -9.95 -2.19 13.21
CA LYS A 151 -11.14 -2.56 12.42
C LYS A 151 -10.82 -2.70 10.93
N ARG A 152 -10.10 -1.73 10.38
CA ARG A 152 -9.71 -1.75 8.95
C ARG A 152 -8.76 -2.90 8.65
N TYR A 153 -7.77 -3.15 9.51
CA TYR A 153 -6.88 -4.30 9.39
C TYR A 153 -7.66 -5.60 9.24
N HIS A 154 -8.62 -5.87 10.11
CA HIS A 154 -9.43 -7.09 10.03
C HIS A 154 -10.31 -7.14 8.78
N ALA A 155 -10.95 -6.04 8.42
CA ALA A 155 -11.80 -5.94 7.22
C ALA A 155 -11.03 -6.20 5.92
N GLN A 156 -9.72 -5.93 5.88
CA GLN A 156 -8.88 -6.11 4.69
C GLN A 156 -8.13 -7.45 4.64
N ALA A 157 -8.44 -8.37 5.54
CA ALA A 157 -7.78 -9.69 5.59
C ALA A 157 -7.85 -10.47 4.26
N PHE A 158 -8.96 -10.32 3.52
CA PHE A 158 -9.14 -10.99 2.23
C PHE A 158 -8.12 -10.54 1.17
N LYS A 159 -7.68 -9.28 1.20
CA LYS A 159 -6.63 -8.77 0.31
C LYS A 159 -5.28 -9.39 0.65
N ARG A 160 -4.91 -9.40 1.93
CA ARG A 160 -3.62 -9.96 2.40
C ARG A 160 -3.42 -11.43 2.03
N LYS A 161 -4.51 -12.20 1.95
CA LYS A 161 -4.46 -13.61 1.52
C LYS A 161 -4.14 -13.81 0.03
N GLN A 162 -4.09 -12.74 -0.76
CA GLN A 162 -3.92 -12.77 -2.20
C GLN A 162 -2.67 -11.99 -2.65
N LEU A 163 -1.77 -11.66 -1.74
CA LEU A 163 -0.54 -10.93 -2.04
C LEU A 163 0.56 -11.90 -2.50
N ALA A 164 1.53 -11.35 -3.25
CA ALA A 164 2.74 -12.06 -3.59
C ALA A 164 3.52 -12.45 -2.32
N PRO A 165 4.31 -13.55 -2.36
CA PRO A 165 5.19 -13.92 -1.26
C PRO A 165 6.11 -12.76 -0.86
N GLU A 166 6.31 -12.60 0.46
CA GLU A 166 7.24 -11.62 1.03
C GLU A 166 8.59 -12.27 1.37
N ILE A 167 9.62 -11.45 1.54
CA ILE A 167 10.89 -11.87 2.12
C ILE A 167 10.73 -11.84 3.64
N ALA A 168 11.04 -12.94 4.32
CA ALA A 168 11.09 -12.97 5.77
C ALA A 168 12.24 -12.06 6.25
N ILE A 169 11.94 -11.09 7.09
CA ILE A 169 12.89 -10.12 7.65
C ILE A 169 12.98 -10.33 9.16
#